data_25244094c2b3bb2a537d85f5299247a7
#
_entry.id   25244094c2b3bb2a537d85f5299247a7
#
_cell.length_a   1.000
_cell.length_b   1.000
_cell.length_c   1.000
_cell.angle_alpha   90.00
_cell.angle_beta   90.00
_cell.angle_gamma   90.00
#
_symmetry.space_group_name_H-M   'P 1'
#
loop_
_entity.id
_entity.type
_entity.pdbx_description
1 polymer ?
#
loop_
_entity_poly.entity_id
_entity_poly.type
_entity_poly.pdbx_seq_one_letter_code
_entity_poly.pdbx_strand_id
1 'polypeptide(L)'
;MDNLLSMEHLTTNEIYELIEIASGIKNGSFKPHNYEDKFVANLFFENSTRTKSSFLVAEQKLGLKLIDFETSTSSVQKGESLYDTCKTLEQVGADVLVIRHSDTTYYNDLNSLKLPIINAGDGSGQHPTQSLLDLMTIYEEYETFKDLNILICGDIKNSRVARSNFQSLTALGANVMFSSPKAWRDDTLEAPYVCLLYTSDAADE
;
A
#
# COMPACT_ATOMS: atom_id res chain seq x y z
N MET A 1 8.19 5.34 -12.91
CA MET A 1 7.43 5.66 -11.67
C MET A 1 8.43 6.18 -10.64
N ASP A 2 8.23 7.39 -10.14
CA ASP A 2 9.17 7.99 -9.17
C ASP A 2 8.72 7.74 -7.72
N ASN A 3 7.40 7.67 -7.48
CA ASN A 3 6.81 7.44 -6.18
C ASN A 3 5.67 6.41 -6.25
N LEU A 4 5.42 5.68 -5.17
CA LEU A 4 4.24 4.82 -4.98
C LEU A 4 3.44 5.32 -3.77
N LEU A 5 2.58 6.32 -3.96
CA LEU A 5 1.87 7.01 -2.87
C LEU A 5 0.41 6.55 -2.73
N SER A 6 -0.27 6.31 -3.84
CA SER A 6 -1.69 5.94 -3.91
C SER A 6 -1.94 5.08 -5.13
N MET A 7 -2.97 4.23 -5.07
CA MET A 7 -3.42 3.47 -6.24
C MET A 7 -4.02 4.38 -7.34
N GLU A 8 -4.49 5.56 -6.98
CA GLU A 8 -5.01 6.55 -7.93
C GLU A 8 -3.95 7.11 -8.89
N HIS A 9 -2.68 7.06 -8.48
CA HIS A 9 -1.56 7.54 -9.28
C HIS A 9 -1.04 6.51 -10.29
N LEU A 10 -1.52 5.26 -10.23
CA LEU A 10 -1.13 4.20 -11.13
C LEU A 10 -2.13 4.08 -12.28
N THR A 11 -1.61 4.00 -13.48
CA THR A 11 -2.39 3.58 -14.65
C THR A 11 -2.66 2.07 -14.58
N THR A 12 -3.68 1.62 -15.28
CA THR A 12 -4.00 0.18 -15.38
C THR A 12 -2.83 -0.62 -15.95
N ASN A 13 -2.09 -0.06 -16.91
CA ASN A 13 -0.92 -0.72 -17.49
C ASN A 13 0.22 -0.89 -16.45
N GLU A 14 0.49 0.14 -15.64
CA GLU A 14 1.49 0.05 -14.57
C GLU A 14 1.09 -0.98 -13.51
N ILE A 15 -0.19 -1.11 -13.19
CA ILE A 15 -0.68 -2.14 -12.27
C ILE A 15 -0.41 -3.54 -12.84
N TYR A 16 -0.75 -3.78 -14.12
CA TYR A 16 -0.47 -5.08 -14.77
C TYR A 16 1.04 -5.37 -14.82
N GLU A 17 1.86 -4.39 -15.19
CA GLU A 17 3.33 -4.54 -15.22
C GLU A 17 3.89 -4.93 -13.84
N LEU A 18 3.43 -4.28 -12.77
CA LEU A 18 3.83 -4.60 -11.40
C LEU A 18 3.41 -6.02 -10.99
N ILE A 19 2.20 -6.45 -11.37
CA ILE A 19 1.72 -7.82 -11.12
C ILE A 19 2.58 -8.85 -11.88
N GLU A 20 2.89 -8.60 -13.14
CA GLU A 20 3.74 -9.48 -13.96
C GLU A 20 5.14 -9.60 -13.38
N ILE A 21 5.77 -8.49 -12.99
CA ILE A 21 7.09 -8.49 -12.34
C ILE A 21 7.03 -9.27 -11.03
N ALA A 22 6.04 -9.02 -10.19
CA ALA A 22 5.88 -9.71 -8.91
C ALA A 22 5.66 -11.22 -9.09
N SER A 23 4.84 -11.63 -10.05
CA SER A 23 4.62 -13.02 -10.41
C SER A 23 5.90 -13.67 -10.95
N GLY A 24 6.65 -12.93 -11.79
CA GLY A 24 7.94 -13.37 -12.31
C GLY A 24 8.98 -13.58 -11.20
N ILE A 25 9.03 -12.70 -10.20
CA ILE A 25 9.89 -12.86 -9.02
C ILE A 25 9.46 -14.09 -8.21
N LYS A 26 8.16 -14.27 -7.99
CA LYS A 26 7.59 -15.39 -7.21
C LYS A 26 7.91 -16.75 -7.84
N ASN A 27 7.77 -16.87 -9.15
CA ASN A 27 8.02 -18.14 -9.87
C ASN A 27 9.47 -18.30 -10.35
N GLY A 28 10.34 -17.30 -10.13
CA GLY A 28 11.76 -17.33 -10.49
C GLY A 28 12.07 -17.04 -11.95
N SER A 29 11.08 -16.65 -12.78
CA SER A 29 11.30 -16.27 -14.18
C SER A 29 11.87 -14.86 -14.34
N PHE A 30 11.70 -14.00 -13.32
CA PHE A 30 12.27 -12.65 -13.27
C PHE A 30 13.25 -12.55 -12.10
N LYS A 31 14.48 -12.16 -12.39
CA LYS A 31 15.49 -11.88 -11.37
C LYS A 31 15.65 -10.36 -11.23
N PRO A 32 15.27 -9.76 -10.09
CA PRO A 32 15.43 -8.34 -9.89
C PRO A 32 16.92 -7.94 -9.90
N HIS A 33 17.16 -6.68 -10.23
CA HIS A 33 18.49 -6.09 -10.12
C HIS A 33 18.97 -6.09 -8.66
N ASN A 34 20.28 -6.20 -8.45
CA ASN A 34 20.91 -6.08 -7.12
C ASN A 34 21.31 -4.61 -6.89
N TYR A 35 20.91 -4.06 -5.74
CA TYR A 35 21.07 -2.65 -5.37
C TYR A 35 22.03 -2.47 -4.18
N GLU A 36 23.15 -3.19 -4.17
CA GLU A 36 24.13 -3.17 -3.07
C GLU A 36 24.74 -1.81 -2.76
N ASP A 37 24.66 -0.84 -3.67
CA ASP A 37 25.15 0.54 -3.51
C ASP A 37 24.04 1.50 -3.03
N LYS A 38 22.80 1.03 -2.87
CA LYS A 38 21.64 1.87 -2.54
C LYS A 38 21.21 1.73 -1.08
N PHE A 39 20.74 2.85 -0.51
CA PHE A 39 20.28 2.95 0.86
C PHE A 39 18.77 3.19 0.94
N VAL A 40 18.12 2.45 1.82
CA VAL A 40 16.69 2.61 2.13
C VAL A 40 16.49 2.94 3.61
N ALA A 41 15.55 3.84 3.90
CA ALA A 41 15.12 4.12 5.26
C ALA A 41 13.64 3.78 5.45
N ASN A 42 13.35 3.01 6.52
CA ASN A 42 12.01 2.59 6.90
C ASN A 42 11.48 3.44 8.05
N LEU A 43 10.55 4.35 7.75
CA LEU A 43 9.95 5.27 8.72
C LEU A 43 8.54 4.78 9.11
N PHE A 44 8.45 3.97 10.14
CA PHE A 44 7.18 3.44 10.63
C PHE A 44 6.75 4.18 11.89
N PHE A 45 5.85 5.16 11.76
CA PHE A 45 5.26 5.92 12.86
C PHE A 45 4.04 5.23 13.48
N GLU A 46 3.51 4.21 12.82
CA GLU A 46 2.51 3.29 13.36
C GLU A 46 3.08 1.87 13.50
N ASN A 47 2.64 1.18 14.54
CA ASN A 47 3.03 -0.22 14.75
C ASN A 47 2.55 -1.11 13.60
N SER A 48 3.46 -1.86 12.99
CA SER A 48 3.15 -2.79 11.92
C SER A 48 4.19 -3.90 11.81
N THR A 49 3.91 -5.05 12.38
CA THR A 49 4.82 -6.20 12.31
C THR A 49 4.90 -6.77 10.90
N ARG A 50 3.75 -7.06 10.26
CA ARG A 50 3.70 -7.68 8.93
C ARG A 50 4.33 -6.80 7.86
N THR A 51 3.86 -5.55 7.72
CA THR A 51 4.34 -4.65 6.67
C THR A 51 5.83 -4.35 6.84
N LYS A 52 6.27 -4.00 8.07
CA LYS A 52 7.69 -3.71 8.34
C LYS A 52 8.57 -4.92 7.99
N SER A 53 8.20 -6.13 8.43
CA SER A 53 8.98 -7.34 8.15
C SER A 53 8.99 -7.69 6.65
N SER A 54 7.88 -7.47 5.93
CA SER A 54 7.82 -7.72 4.48
C SER A 54 8.78 -6.81 3.72
N PHE A 55 8.80 -5.51 4.05
CA PHE A 55 9.75 -4.57 3.44
C PHE A 55 11.19 -4.95 3.75
N LEU A 56 11.53 -5.22 5.03
CA LEU A 56 12.88 -5.62 5.42
C LEU A 56 13.38 -6.84 4.64
N VAL A 57 12.54 -7.86 4.46
CA VAL A 57 12.92 -9.06 3.69
C VAL A 57 13.09 -8.76 2.22
N ALA A 58 12.21 -7.94 1.63
CA ALA A 58 12.29 -7.56 0.22
C ALA A 58 13.56 -6.74 -0.06
N GLU A 59 13.85 -5.75 0.78
CA GLU A 59 15.03 -4.89 0.70
C GLU A 59 16.33 -5.69 0.79
N GLN A 60 16.41 -6.62 1.74
CA GLN A 60 17.57 -7.51 1.87
C GLN A 60 17.74 -8.41 0.64
N LYS A 61 16.64 -8.94 0.07
CA LYS A 61 16.71 -9.75 -1.16
C LYS A 61 17.14 -8.93 -2.38
N LEU A 62 16.88 -7.63 -2.38
CA LEU A 62 17.34 -6.68 -3.39
C LEU A 62 18.78 -6.17 -3.15
N GLY A 63 19.42 -6.57 -2.05
CA GLY A 63 20.75 -6.11 -1.68
C GLY A 63 20.80 -4.69 -1.11
N LEU A 64 19.66 -4.05 -0.84
CA LEU A 64 19.61 -2.69 -0.30
C LEU A 64 20.24 -2.62 1.10
N LYS A 65 20.97 -1.53 1.35
CA LYS A 65 21.51 -1.20 2.68
C LYS A 65 20.46 -0.45 3.49
N LEU A 66 20.17 -0.97 4.68
CA LEU A 66 19.21 -0.34 5.58
C LEU A 66 19.84 0.77 6.37
N ILE A 67 19.24 1.96 6.36
CA ILE A 67 19.53 3.01 7.32
C ILE A 67 18.77 2.67 8.60
N ASP A 68 19.48 2.52 9.70
CA ASP A 68 18.88 2.24 11.02
C ASP A 68 18.14 3.50 11.51
N PHE A 69 16.81 3.45 11.47
CA PHE A 69 15.94 4.53 11.90
C PHE A 69 14.86 4.00 12.84
N GLU A 70 14.90 4.46 14.07
CA GLU A 70 13.88 4.17 15.07
C GLU A 70 13.12 5.45 15.46
N THR A 71 11.83 5.48 15.18
CA THR A 71 10.95 6.62 15.51
C THR A 71 10.92 6.95 17.01
N SER A 72 11.05 5.93 17.87
CA SER A 72 11.04 6.06 19.34
C SER A 72 12.27 6.77 19.90
N THR A 73 13.40 6.75 19.19
CA THR A 73 14.70 7.32 19.63
C THR A 73 15.16 8.48 18.77
N SER A 74 14.41 8.79 17.71
CA SER A 74 14.77 9.84 16.75
C SER A 74 14.41 11.25 17.23
N SER A 75 14.90 12.26 16.51
CA SER A 75 14.61 13.68 16.75
C SER A 75 13.12 14.03 16.62
N VAL A 76 12.31 13.16 16.03
CA VAL A 76 10.83 13.26 16.01
C VAL A 76 10.26 13.43 17.41
N GLN A 77 10.83 12.76 18.42
CA GLN A 77 10.46 12.92 19.84
C GLN A 77 10.71 14.35 20.37
N LYS A 78 11.54 15.13 19.70
CA LYS A 78 11.87 16.51 20.05
C LYS A 78 11.06 17.54 19.25
N GLY A 79 10.07 17.08 18.47
CA GLY A 79 9.19 17.96 17.67
C GLY A 79 9.72 18.25 16.25
N GLU A 80 10.67 17.47 15.74
CA GLU A 80 11.08 17.54 14.34
C GLU A 80 9.91 17.11 13.44
N SER A 81 9.68 17.86 12.36
CA SER A 81 8.63 17.55 11.41
C SER A 81 8.97 16.30 10.57
N LEU A 82 7.95 15.64 10.01
CA LEU A 82 8.16 14.54 9.07
C LEU A 82 9.01 15.00 7.88
N TYR A 83 8.76 16.22 7.39
CA TYR A 83 9.56 16.78 6.28
C TYR A 83 11.04 16.91 6.64
N ASP A 84 11.35 17.50 7.81
CA ASP A 84 12.75 17.70 8.23
C ASP A 84 13.47 16.36 8.42
N THR A 85 12.79 15.37 9.00
CA THR A 85 13.32 14.01 9.13
C THR A 85 13.62 13.38 7.76
N CYS A 86 12.67 13.44 6.83
CA CYS A 86 12.85 12.90 5.48
C CYS A 86 13.94 13.68 4.71
N LYS A 87 13.98 15.00 4.88
CA LYS A 87 15.00 15.85 4.25
C LYS A 87 16.41 15.54 4.78
N THR A 88 16.53 15.29 6.07
CA THR A 88 17.80 14.87 6.68
C THR A 88 18.27 13.54 6.09
N LEU A 89 17.37 12.54 5.99
CA LEU A 89 17.70 11.24 5.40
C LEU A 89 18.11 11.35 3.93
N GLU A 90 17.45 12.20 3.15
CA GLU A 90 17.85 12.52 1.77
C GLU A 90 19.28 13.08 1.73
N GLN A 91 19.62 14.02 2.60
CA GLN A 91 20.93 14.67 2.62
C GLN A 91 22.06 13.76 3.11
N VAL A 92 21.77 12.79 3.96
CA VAL A 92 22.77 11.81 4.41
C VAL A 92 22.95 10.65 3.43
N GLY A 93 22.14 10.60 2.36
CA GLY A 93 22.35 9.66 1.26
C GLY A 93 21.37 8.51 1.17
N ALA A 94 20.15 8.63 1.74
CA ALA A 94 19.08 7.70 1.44
C ALA A 94 18.68 7.80 -0.05
N ASP A 95 18.48 6.67 -0.70
CA ASP A 95 18.01 6.58 -2.10
C ASP A 95 16.51 6.37 -2.20
N VAL A 96 15.86 5.82 -1.16
CA VAL A 96 14.42 5.58 -1.11
C VAL A 96 13.91 5.63 0.33
N LEU A 97 12.69 6.12 0.53
CA LEU A 97 11.99 6.10 1.82
C LEU A 97 10.76 5.19 1.73
N VAL A 98 10.59 4.33 2.73
CA VAL A 98 9.37 3.58 2.97
C VAL A 98 8.70 4.18 4.21
N ILE A 99 7.54 4.79 4.04
CA ILE A 99 6.90 5.56 5.11
C ILE A 99 5.52 4.99 5.43
N ARG A 100 5.26 4.77 6.73
CA ARG A 100 3.94 4.50 7.28
C ARG A 100 3.62 5.52 8.34
N HIS A 101 2.51 6.26 8.19
CA HIS A 101 2.13 7.37 9.05
C HIS A 101 0.64 7.29 9.45
N SER A 102 0.29 7.88 10.59
CA SER A 102 -1.10 8.00 11.04
C SER A 102 -1.92 9.01 10.26
N ASP A 103 -1.27 10.03 9.71
CA ASP A 103 -1.93 11.10 8.99
C ASP A 103 -2.20 10.66 7.55
N THR A 104 -3.42 10.90 7.11
CA THR A 104 -3.84 10.65 5.73
C THR A 104 -3.15 11.65 4.79
N THR A 105 -2.66 11.18 3.65
CA THR A 105 -1.98 12.02 2.64
C THR A 105 -0.74 12.79 3.16
N TYR A 106 -0.06 12.29 4.20
CA TYR A 106 1.16 12.88 4.77
C TYR A 106 2.21 13.24 3.70
N TYR A 107 2.21 12.52 2.60
CA TYR A 107 3.16 12.71 1.50
C TYR A 107 2.97 14.02 0.72
N ASN A 108 1.83 14.71 0.89
CA ASN A 108 1.62 16.01 0.24
C ASN A 108 2.63 17.07 0.69
N ASP A 109 3.11 16.98 1.92
CA ASP A 109 4.13 17.87 2.47
C ASP A 109 5.56 17.49 2.04
N LEU A 110 5.73 16.34 1.38
CA LEU A 110 7.02 15.80 0.97
C LEU A 110 7.35 16.02 -0.52
N ASN A 111 6.55 16.74 -1.27
CA ASN A 111 6.67 16.94 -2.71
C ASN A 111 7.98 17.58 -3.19
N SER A 112 8.73 18.25 -2.28
CA SER A 112 10.02 18.87 -2.61
C SER A 112 11.22 17.93 -2.44
N LEU A 113 11.02 16.72 -1.94
CA LEU A 113 12.03 15.69 -1.87
C LEU A 113 12.31 15.12 -3.27
N LYS A 114 13.55 14.72 -3.51
CA LYS A 114 14.00 14.21 -4.82
C LYS A 114 14.08 12.69 -4.86
N LEU A 115 14.10 12.04 -3.69
CA LEU A 115 14.15 10.59 -3.62
C LEU A 115 12.75 9.97 -3.68
N PRO A 116 12.62 8.76 -4.23
CA PRO A 116 11.36 8.01 -4.26
C PRO A 116 10.80 7.73 -2.87
N ILE A 117 9.47 7.83 -2.77
CA ILE A 117 8.71 7.49 -1.56
C ILE A 117 7.76 6.35 -1.86
N ILE A 118 7.77 5.32 -1.00
CA ILE A 118 6.81 4.22 -1.00
C ILE A 118 5.90 4.38 0.23
N ASN A 119 4.60 4.56 -0.01
CA ASN A 119 3.59 4.62 1.04
C ASN A 119 3.27 3.21 1.56
N ALA A 120 3.69 2.92 2.79
CA ALA A 120 3.39 1.67 3.50
C ALA A 120 2.11 1.74 4.36
N GLY A 121 1.28 2.76 4.12
CA GLY A 121 -0.02 3.02 4.76
C GLY A 121 -0.10 4.39 5.41
N ASP A 122 -1.15 5.14 5.10
CA ASP A 122 -1.41 6.48 5.63
C ASP A 122 -2.79 6.56 6.29
N GLY A 123 -2.85 6.62 7.58
CA GLY A 123 -4.09 6.74 8.35
C GLY A 123 -5.21 5.81 7.86
N SER A 124 -6.35 6.37 7.47
CA SER A 124 -7.47 5.68 6.79
C SER A 124 -7.46 5.87 5.26
N GLY A 125 -6.41 6.48 4.69
CA GLY A 125 -6.31 6.85 3.29
C GLY A 125 -5.96 5.69 2.37
N GLN A 126 -4.66 5.42 2.17
CA GLN A 126 -4.14 4.49 1.16
C GLN A 126 -3.18 3.45 1.73
N HIS A 127 -3.14 2.29 1.09
CA HIS A 127 -2.12 1.27 1.30
C HIS A 127 -1.79 0.58 -0.04
N PRO A 128 -1.08 1.27 -0.95
CA PRO A 128 -0.91 0.81 -2.32
C PRO A 128 -0.23 -0.55 -2.43
N THR A 129 0.79 -0.82 -1.60
CA THR A 129 1.48 -2.11 -1.63
C THR A 129 0.61 -3.28 -1.16
N GLN A 130 -0.35 -3.06 -0.25
CA GLN A 130 -1.32 -4.09 0.11
C GLN A 130 -2.33 -4.31 -1.01
N SER A 131 -2.81 -3.23 -1.64
CA SER A 131 -3.71 -3.36 -2.78
C SER A 131 -3.07 -4.14 -3.93
N LEU A 132 -1.81 -3.84 -4.28
CA LEU A 132 -1.07 -4.59 -5.30
C LEU A 132 -0.92 -6.08 -4.95
N LEU A 133 -0.73 -6.40 -3.65
CA LEU A 133 -0.69 -7.80 -3.19
C LEU A 133 -2.04 -8.50 -3.39
N ASP A 134 -3.13 -7.83 -3.03
CA ASP A 134 -4.49 -8.35 -3.18
C ASP A 134 -4.83 -8.52 -4.67
N LEU A 135 -4.47 -7.54 -5.52
CA LEU A 135 -4.65 -7.62 -6.96
C LEU A 135 -3.86 -8.78 -7.58
N MET A 136 -2.59 -8.95 -7.19
CA MET A 136 -1.80 -10.10 -7.65
C MET A 136 -2.47 -11.43 -7.30
N THR A 137 -3.01 -11.56 -6.07
CA THR A 137 -3.70 -12.78 -5.63
C THR A 137 -4.96 -13.05 -6.46
N ILE A 138 -5.75 -12.01 -6.76
CA ILE A 138 -6.93 -12.12 -7.61
C ILE A 138 -6.54 -12.50 -9.04
N TYR A 139 -5.50 -11.87 -9.56
CA TYR A 139 -5.05 -12.13 -10.93
C TYR A 139 -4.48 -13.55 -11.11
N GLU A 140 -3.79 -14.09 -10.09
CA GLU A 140 -3.31 -15.48 -10.10
C GLU A 140 -4.44 -16.51 -10.17
N GLU A 141 -5.62 -16.17 -9.63
CA GLU A 141 -6.78 -17.08 -9.61
C GLU A 141 -7.66 -16.93 -10.86
N TYR A 142 -7.89 -15.70 -11.32
CA TYR A 142 -8.89 -15.41 -12.36
C TYR A 142 -8.31 -14.94 -13.69
N GLU A 143 -7.03 -14.62 -13.75
CA GLU A 143 -6.31 -14.10 -14.93
C GLU A 143 -6.91 -12.81 -15.54
N THR A 144 -7.90 -12.22 -14.89
CA THR A 144 -8.60 -10.99 -15.31
C THR A 144 -9.16 -10.27 -14.09
N PHE A 145 -9.44 -8.97 -14.25
CA PHE A 145 -10.26 -8.21 -13.29
C PHE A 145 -11.59 -7.82 -13.91
N LYS A 146 -11.63 -7.74 -15.24
CA LYS A 146 -12.79 -7.25 -15.98
C LYS A 146 -14.03 -8.12 -15.71
N ASP A 147 -15.11 -7.45 -15.35
CA ASP A 147 -16.41 -8.05 -15.08
C ASP A 147 -16.46 -8.99 -13.86
N LEU A 148 -15.37 -9.08 -13.06
CA LEU A 148 -15.41 -9.80 -11.79
C LEU A 148 -16.31 -9.08 -10.79
N ASN A 149 -17.11 -9.84 -10.06
CA ASN A 149 -17.92 -9.35 -8.95
C ASN A 149 -17.15 -9.52 -7.65
N ILE A 150 -16.68 -8.40 -7.06
CA ILE A 150 -15.85 -8.38 -5.85
C ILE A 150 -16.65 -7.77 -4.70
N LEU A 151 -16.76 -8.52 -3.61
CA LEU A 151 -17.40 -8.05 -2.39
C LEU A 151 -16.37 -7.77 -1.31
N ILE A 152 -16.31 -6.52 -0.85
CA ILE A 152 -15.45 -6.09 0.26
C ILE A 152 -16.32 -5.95 1.51
N CYS A 153 -15.98 -6.72 2.57
CA CYS A 153 -16.75 -6.79 3.81
C CYS A 153 -16.00 -6.20 4.99
N GLY A 154 -16.67 -5.45 5.84
CA GLY A 154 -16.11 -5.00 7.13
C GLY A 154 -16.25 -3.51 7.38
N ASP A 155 -15.27 -2.93 8.06
CA ASP A 155 -15.20 -1.48 8.32
C ASP A 155 -14.66 -0.75 7.10
N ILE A 156 -15.56 -0.33 6.21
CA ILE A 156 -15.17 0.36 4.97
C ILE A 156 -14.66 1.77 5.26
N LYS A 157 -15.29 2.45 6.23
CA LYS A 157 -15.00 3.84 6.55
C LYS A 157 -13.55 4.08 7.01
N ASN A 158 -13.03 3.17 7.84
CA ASN A 158 -11.70 3.32 8.43
C ASN A 158 -10.63 2.44 7.75
N SER A 159 -11.01 1.67 6.72
CA SER A 159 -10.10 0.75 6.05
C SER A 159 -9.43 1.37 4.84
N ARG A 160 -8.16 1.76 4.99
CA ARG A 160 -7.31 2.18 3.87
C ARG A 160 -7.16 1.11 2.78
N VAL A 161 -7.21 -0.17 3.16
CA VAL A 161 -7.14 -1.29 2.20
C VAL A 161 -8.42 -1.38 1.37
N ALA A 162 -9.60 -1.25 2.00
CA ALA A 162 -10.87 -1.23 1.29
C ALA A 162 -10.91 -0.10 0.27
N ARG A 163 -10.44 1.09 0.63
CA ARG A 163 -10.36 2.26 -0.25
C ARG A 163 -9.42 2.02 -1.43
N SER A 164 -8.18 1.59 -1.17
CA SER A 164 -7.20 1.31 -2.22
C SER A 164 -7.68 0.20 -3.17
N ASN A 165 -8.27 -0.87 -2.64
CA ASN A 165 -8.80 -1.97 -3.44
C ASN A 165 -10.02 -1.55 -4.26
N PHE A 166 -10.93 -0.74 -3.69
CA PHE A 166 -12.05 -0.20 -4.44
C PHE A 166 -11.59 0.61 -5.66
N GLN A 167 -10.65 1.52 -5.46
CA GLN A 167 -10.12 2.37 -6.52
C GLN A 167 -9.45 1.55 -7.62
N SER A 168 -8.52 0.66 -7.26
CA SER A 168 -7.78 -0.14 -8.22
C SER A 168 -8.66 -1.15 -8.97
N LEU A 169 -9.51 -1.89 -8.27
CA LEU A 169 -10.40 -2.89 -8.87
C LEU A 169 -11.41 -2.24 -9.82
N THR A 170 -11.98 -1.09 -9.43
CA THR A 170 -12.90 -0.33 -10.31
C THR A 170 -12.17 0.16 -11.55
N ALA A 171 -10.96 0.69 -11.43
CA ALA A 171 -10.14 1.13 -12.56
C ALA A 171 -9.79 -0.02 -13.52
N LEU A 172 -9.65 -1.25 -12.99
CA LEU A 172 -9.39 -2.47 -13.75
C LEU A 172 -10.65 -3.13 -14.33
N GLY A 173 -11.84 -2.54 -14.10
CA GLY A 173 -13.11 -2.98 -14.68
C GLY A 173 -13.86 -4.05 -13.89
N ALA A 174 -13.52 -4.24 -12.61
CA ALA A 174 -14.28 -5.10 -11.71
C ALA A 174 -15.55 -4.39 -11.19
N ASN A 175 -16.59 -5.17 -10.88
CA ASN A 175 -17.79 -4.71 -10.21
C ASN A 175 -17.60 -4.84 -8.69
N VAL A 176 -17.29 -3.74 -8.02
CA VAL A 176 -17.03 -3.74 -6.58
C VAL A 176 -18.30 -3.42 -5.80
N MET A 177 -18.58 -4.22 -4.80
CA MET A 177 -19.69 -4.04 -3.85
C MET A 177 -19.15 -4.04 -2.42
N PHE A 178 -19.85 -3.37 -1.52
CA PHE A 178 -19.52 -3.38 -0.09
C PHE A 178 -20.59 -4.10 0.74
N SER A 179 -20.15 -4.75 1.83
CA SER A 179 -21.02 -5.19 2.91
C SER A 179 -20.47 -4.69 4.24
N SER A 180 -21.25 -3.85 4.92
CA SER A 180 -20.80 -3.18 6.14
C SER A 180 -22.00 -2.77 7.01
N PRO A 181 -21.87 -2.83 8.35
CA PRO A 181 -22.79 -2.17 9.25
C PRO A 181 -22.92 -0.68 8.91
N LYS A 182 -24.11 -0.13 9.07
CA LYS A 182 -24.40 1.26 8.67
C LYS A 182 -23.40 2.29 9.25
N ALA A 183 -22.96 2.08 10.49
CA ALA A 183 -22.02 2.98 11.17
C ALA A 183 -20.58 2.97 10.57
N TRP A 184 -20.24 1.93 9.81
CA TRP A 184 -18.92 1.71 9.22
C TRP A 184 -18.91 1.88 7.69
N ARG A 185 -19.99 2.41 7.12
CA ARG A 185 -20.06 2.73 5.69
C ARG A 185 -19.30 4.01 5.39
N ASP A 186 -18.71 4.05 4.21
CA ASP A 186 -18.14 5.25 3.62
C ASP A 186 -18.98 5.66 2.40
N ASP A 187 -19.82 6.67 2.60
CA ASP A 187 -20.72 7.17 1.55
C ASP A 187 -19.98 8.02 0.49
N THR A 188 -18.67 8.24 0.67
CA THR A 188 -17.82 8.91 -0.35
C THR A 188 -17.35 7.96 -1.45
N LEU A 189 -17.44 6.65 -1.22
CA LEU A 189 -17.11 5.62 -2.20
C LEU A 189 -18.38 5.23 -2.97
N GLU A 190 -18.39 5.48 -4.27
CA GLU A 190 -19.55 5.24 -5.14
C GLU A 190 -19.68 3.75 -5.51
N ALA A 191 -19.98 2.90 -4.54
CA ALA A 191 -20.24 1.48 -4.74
C ALA A 191 -21.52 1.03 -4.01
N PRO A 192 -22.24 0.05 -4.54
CA PRO A 192 -23.46 -0.47 -3.89
C PRO A 192 -23.12 -1.19 -2.58
N TYR A 193 -23.94 -0.96 -1.56
CA TYR A 193 -23.92 -1.74 -0.32
C TYR A 193 -24.95 -2.87 -0.41
N VAL A 194 -24.49 -4.11 -0.16
CA VAL A 194 -25.33 -5.30 -0.11
C VAL A 194 -25.40 -5.84 1.31
N CYS A 195 -26.49 -6.51 1.65
CA CYS A 195 -26.67 -7.15 2.94
C CYS A 195 -26.40 -8.65 2.80
N LEU A 196 -25.36 -9.15 3.44
CA LEU A 196 -25.01 -10.58 3.42
C LEU A 196 -25.99 -11.45 4.23
N LEU A 197 -26.69 -10.87 5.22
CA LEU A 197 -27.62 -11.62 6.10
C LEU A 197 -28.78 -12.28 5.36
N TYR A 198 -29.06 -11.86 4.13
CA TYR A 198 -30.15 -12.42 3.31
C TYR A 198 -29.64 -13.35 2.19
N THR A 199 -28.36 -13.56 2.07
CA THR A 199 -27.77 -14.30 0.95
C THR A 199 -26.93 -15.52 1.35
N SER A 200 -26.68 -15.75 2.65
CA SER A 200 -25.96 -16.93 3.11
C SER A 200 -26.78 -17.73 4.13
N ASP A 201 -26.98 -19.01 3.84
CA ASP A 201 -27.50 -19.99 4.79
C ASP A 201 -26.57 -20.24 5.99
N ALA A 202 -25.40 -19.59 6.01
CA ALA A 202 -24.39 -19.69 7.07
C ALA A 202 -24.75 -18.89 8.35
N ALA A 203 -25.89 -18.20 8.39
CA ALA A 203 -26.32 -17.45 9.56
C ALA A 203 -27.20 -18.29 10.53
N ASP A 204 -27.52 -19.55 10.18
CA ASP A 204 -28.41 -20.43 10.94
C ASP A 204 -27.67 -21.62 11.63
N GLU A 205 -26.32 -21.61 11.68
CA GLU A 205 -25.52 -22.59 12.44
C GLU A 205 -24.85 -21.99 13.68
#